data_bc2446471f794f11634297987a54e265
#
_entry.id   bc2446471f794f11634297987a54e265
#
_cell.length_a   1.000
_cell.length_b   1.000
_cell.length_c   1.000
_cell.angle_alpha   90.00
_cell.angle_beta   90.00
_cell.angle_gamma   90.00
#
_symmetry.space_group_name_H-M   'P 1'
#
loop_
_entity.id
_entity.type
_entity.pdbx_description
1 polymer ?
#
loop_
_entity_poly.entity_id
_entity_poly.type
_entity_poly.pdbx_seq_one_letter_code
_entity_poly.pdbx_strand_id
1 'polypeptide(L)'
;MRGLLVCPISTDLPGNRGILNKMQYQRTALAELAGTMDVVCSSVRGPLFGNRRIADYPVTGRAFSSFNHYVLFYHYVWKHCRPAEYDFLYIRYPLAIPSFLLFLRQTKKASPDTKIILEVPTFPYRQELRGPKQRVLLVFDDLGRARLRDYVDTIVTFYGQQKIFGIPCIPIENGVDVDTIPLTAKSRSGQAISMIVVANLARWHGIDRILRGLAEYLECEGARPIVLNIVGEGPARSELSALCGKLGIANAVRFRGVHEGSELDTIFSSSDLALSSLGMHRLGLHRSSSLKAREYCARGIPFVLSTDDSDFSAGLPFVHRVPADESPLDVAAVVDFIDHLRECSPDYSMDMRRFAEERLTWKAKLEPVARYVRTGKHPAREALP
;
A
#
# COMPACT_ATOMS: atom_id res chain seq x y z
N MET A 1 -19.77 3.36 -18.26
CA MET A 1 -18.81 4.48 -18.47
C MET A 1 -17.48 3.88 -18.88
N ARG A 2 -16.67 4.62 -19.58
CA ARG A 2 -15.35 4.19 -20.02
C ARG A 2 -14.25 4.97 -19.32
N GLY A 3 -13.38 4.31 -18.59
CA GLY A 3 -12.27 4.91 -17.86
C GLY A 3 -10.90 4.54 -18.43
N LEU A 4 -9.90 5.41 -18.23
CA LEU A 4 -8.50 5.13 -18.53
C LEU A 4 -7.67 5.28 -17.26
N LEU A 5 -7.01 4.20 -16.84
CA LEU A 5 -6.01 4.23 -15.80
C LEU A 5 -4.64 4.57 -16.39
N VAL A 6 -4.06 5.69 -15.93
CA VAL A 6 -2.74 6.14 -16.36
C VAL A 6 -1.73 5.92 -15.24
N CYS A 7 -0.85 4.94 -15.43
CA CYS A 7 0.16 4.55 -14.46
C CYS A 7 1.57 4.80 -15.03
N PRO A 8 2.21 5.94 -14.73
CA PRO A 8 3.54 6.26 -15.25
C PRO A 8 4.66 5.46 -14.57
N ILE A 9 4.38 4.25 -14.10
CA ILE A 9 5.33 3.36 -13.44
C ILE A 9 5.85 2.35 -14.47
N SER A 10 7.17 2.13 -14.48
CA SER A 10 7.78 1.17 -15.39
C SER A 10 7.49 -0.27 -14.98
N THR A 11 7.00 -1.07 -15.94
CA THR A 11 6.72 -2.49 -15.76
C THR A 11 7.97 -3.36 -15.68
N ASP A 12 9.11 -2.85 -16.14
CA ASP A 12 10.36 -3.61 -16.26
C ASP A 12 11.22 -3.59 -14.99
N LEU A 13 10.84 -2.79 -13.97
CA LEU A 13 11.60 -2.68 -12.74
C LEU A 13 11.00 -3.58 -11.65
N PRO A 14 11.73 -4.58 -11.14
CA PRO A 14 11.22 -5.52 -10.14
C PRO A 14 10.68 -4.84 -8.88
N GLY A 15 11.30 -3.73 -8.44
CA GLY A 15 10.84 -2.95 -7.29
C GLY A 15 9.46 -2.29 -7.44
N ASN A 16 8.92 -2.24 -8.67
CA ASN A 16 7.61 -1.65 -8.95
C ASN A 16 6.47 -2.67 -8.88
N ARG A 17 6.75 -3.97 -8.73
CA ARG A 17 5.75 -5.03 -8.81
C ARG A 17 4.58 -4.82 -7.84
N GLY A 18 4.84 -4.46 -6.60
CA GLY A 18 3.79 -4.19 -5.61
C GLY A 18 2.86 -3.03 -6.01
N ILE A 19 3.44 -1.97 -6.62
CA ILE A 19 2.67 -0.83 -7.12
C ILE A 19 1.81 -1.24 -8.31
N LEU A 20 2.37 -1.98 -9.25
CA LEU A 20 1.67 -2.45 -10.45
C LEU A 20 0.52 -3.41 -10.09
N ASN A 21 0.73 -4.33 -9.16
CA ASN A 21 -0.32 -5.20 -8.65
C ASN A 21 -1.46 -4.38 -8.02
N LYS A 22 -1.13 -3.41 -7.15
CA LYS A 22 -2.13 -2.49 -6.60
C LYS A 22 -2.94 -1.80 -7.70
N MET A 23 -2.28 -1.23 -8.71
CA MET A 23 -2.95 -0.54 -9.81
C MET A 23 -3.82 -1.49 -10.65
N GLN A 24 -3.40 -2.73 -10.82
CA GLN A 24 -4.19 -3.75 -11.50
C GLN A 24 -5.47 -4.10 -10.71
N TYR A 25 -5.38 -4.29 -9.41
CA TYR A 25 -6.54 -4.54 -8.54
C TYR A 25 -7.51 -3.34 -8.56
N GLN A 26 -6.99 -2.12 -8.49
CA GLN A 26 -7.80 -0.91 -8.59
C GLN A 26 -8.49 -0.80 -9.96
N ARG A 27 -7.79 -1.15 -11.06
CA ARG A 27 -8.37 -1.20 -12.40
C ARG A 27 -9.55 -2.17 -12.48
N THR A 28 -9.36 -3.39 -11.96
CA THR A 28 -10.42 -4.41 -11.95
C THR A 28 -11.62 -3.92 -11.14
N ALA A 29 -11.40 -3.41 -9.95
CA ALA A 29 -12.48 -2.90 -9.09
C ALA A 29 -13.23 -1.71 -9.72
N LEU A 30 -12.52 -0.75 -10.34
CA LEU A 30 -13.16 0.36 -11.05
C LEU A 30 -13.92 -0.10 -12.29
N ALA A 31 -13.44 -1.15 -12.99
CA ALA A 31 -14.16 -1.74 -14.11
C ALA A 31 -15.50 -2.35 -13.68
N GLU A 32 -15.52 -3.05 -12.56
CA GLU A 32 -16.75 -3.62 -11.99
C GLU A 32 -17.74 -2.55 -11.51
N LEU A 33 -17.23 -1.47 -10.89
CA LEU A 33 -18.05 -0.44 -10.26
C LEU A 33 -18.55 0.64 -11.23
N ALA A 34 -17.75 1.00 -12.21
CA ALA A 34 -18.01 2.16 -13.06
C ALA A 34 -18.11 1.85 -14.57
N GLY A 35 -17.79 0.62 -15.01
CA GLY A 35 -17.82 0.18 -16.40
C GLY A 35 -16.46 -0.28 -16.90
N THR A 36 -16.11 -0.05 -18.18
CA THR A 36 -14.84 -0.54 -18.73
C THR A 36 -13.66 0.32 -18.30
N MET A 37 -12.51 -0.32 -18.04
CA MET A 37 -11.25 0.33 -17.65
C MET A 37 -10.09 -0.13 -18.53
N ASP A 38 -9.64 0.75 -19.41
CA ASP A 38 -8.36 0.59 -20.10
C ASP A 38 -7.20 0.99 -19.18
N VAL A 39 -5.98 0.52 -19.47
CA VAL A 39 -4.79 0.85 -18.70
C VAL A 39 -3.62 1.19 -19.61
N VAL A 40 -2.87 2.22 -19.25
CA VAL A 40 -1.59 2.55 -19.87
C VAL A 40 -0.51 2.68 -18.80
N CYS A 41 0.59 1.91 -18.99
CA CYS A 41 1.76 1.90 -18.12
C CYS A 41 3.00 2.33 -18.88
N SER A 42 4.06 2.71 -18.15
CA SER A 42 5.37 2.95 -18.74
C SER A 42 6.16 1.65 -18.86
N SER A 43 7.13 1.60 -19.78
CA SER A 43 8.17 0.59 -19.84
C SER A 43 9.49 1.22 -20.27
N VAL A 44 10.61 0.49 -20.20
CA VAL A 44 11.92 0.98 -20.66
C VAL A 44 11.92 1.31 -22.16
N ARG A 45 11.16 0.58 -22.95
CA ARG A 45 11.12 0.73 -24.41
C ARG A 45 10.03 1.65 -24.92
N GLY A 46 8.97 1.89 -24.14
CA GLY A 46 7.84 2.73 -24.56
C GLY A 46 6.59 2.48 -23.73
N PRO A 47 5.54 3.28 -23.89
CA PRO A 47 4.28 3.07 -23.20
C PRO A 47 3.58 1.78 -23.67
N LEU A 48 2.94 1.09 -22.71
CA LEU A 48 2.13 -0.10 -22.92
C LEU A 48 0.66 0.24 -22.68
N PHE A 49 -0.20 0.01 -23.66
CA PHE A 49 -1.65 0.04 -23.51
C PHE A 49 -2.14 -1.40 -23.34
N GLY A 50 -2.60 -1.75 -22.17
CA GLY A 50 -2.71 -3.15 -21.77
C GLY A 50 -1.35 -3.82 -21.86
N ASN A 51 -1.26 -4.89 -22.67
CA ASN A 51 -0.02 -5.60 -22.92
C ASN A 51 0.66 -5.20 -24.25
N ARG A 52 0.06 -4.26 -25.02
CA ARG A 52 0.56 -3.86 -26.33
C ARG A 52 1.36 -2.57 -26.22
N ARG A 53 2.58 -2.55 -26.75
CA ARG A 53 3.36 -1.31 -26.88
C ARG A 53 2.73 -0.42 -27.96
N ILE A 54 2.49 0.85 -27.60
CA ILE A 54 1.84 1.82 -28.48
C ILE A 54 2.83 2.75 -29.21
N ALA A 55 4.05 2.87 -28.69
CA ALA A 55 5.14 3.62 -29.33
C ALA A 55 6.48 3.14 -28.76
N ASP A 56 7.56 3.31 -29.54
CA ASP A 56 8.93 3.14 -29.05
C ASP A 56 9.54 4.49 -28.69
N TYR A 57 10.30 4.53 -27.58
CA TYR A 57 11.08 5.71 -27.27
C TYR A 57 12.26 5.84 -28.25
N PRO A 58 12.51 7.06 -28.78
CA PRO A 58 13.52 7.25 -29.82
C PRO A 58 14.95 7.02 -29.32
N VAL A 59 15.18 7.15 -28.02
CA VAL A 59 16.47 6.91 -27.39
C VAL A 59 16.31 5.99 -26.19
N THR A 60 16.99 4.84 -26.22
CA THR A 60 16.99 3.83 -25.17
C THR A 60 18.29 3.92 -24.36
N GLY A 61 18.20 3.74 -23.05
CA GLY A 61 19.36 3.74 -22.14
C GLY A 61 19.07 4.42 -20.81
N ARG A 62 19.88 4.10 -19.79
CA ARG A 62 19.68 4.62 -18.42
C ARG A 62 19.72 6.16 -18.34
N ALA A 63 20.54 6.82 -19.17
CA ALA A 63 20.67 8.27 -19.19
C ALA A 63 19.38 8.98 -19.63
N PHE A 64 18.64 8.38 -20.57
CA PHE A 64 17.43 8.95 -21.16
C PHE A 64 16.13 8.43 -20.53
N SER A 65 16.20 7.46 -19.61
CA SER A 65 15.02 6.88 -19.00
C SER A 65 14.15 7.92 -18.29
N SER A 66 14.74 8.90 -17.64
CA SER A 66 14.00 10.00 -16.99
C SER A 66 13.32 10.91 -18.01
N PHE A 67 13.99 11.28 -19.11
CA PHE A 67 13.38 12.08 -20.18
C PHE A 67 12.22 11.34 -20.82
N ASN A 68 12.41 10.08 -21.19
CA ASN A 68 11.37 9.25 -21.76
C ASN A 68 10.15 9.16 -20.83
N HIS A 69 10.40 8.88 -19.55
CA HIS A 69 9.37 8.72 -18.54
C HIS A 69 8.61 10.03 -18.24
N TYR A 70 9.34 11.13 -18.03
CA TYR A 70 8.73 12.40 -17.62
C TYR A 70 8.23 13.26 -18.77
N VAL A 71 8.74 13.08 -20.00
CA VAL A 71 8.37 13.91 -21.14
C VAL A 71 7.59 13.11 -22.18
N LEU A 72 8.18 12.07 -22.75
CA LEU A 72 7.61 11.36 -23.89
C LEU A 72 6.41 10.48 -23.54
N PHE A 73 6.35 9.95 -22.32
CA PHE A 73 5.22 9.10 -21.89
C PHE A 73 3.87 9.81 -22.12
N TYR A 74 3.70 11.00 -21.60
CA TYR A 74 2.43 11.75 -21.71
C TYR A 74 2.11 12.18 -23.14
N HIS A 75 3.14 12.52 -23.93
CA HIS A 75 2.97 12.80 -25.35
C HIS A 75 2.41 11.59 -26.10
N TYR A 76 2.98 10.39 -25.89
CA TYR A 76 2.50 9.19 -26.55
C TYR A 76 1.14 8.72 -26.05
N VAL A 77 0.87 8.85 -24.74
CA VAL A 77 -0.47 8.57 -24.18
C VAL A 77 -1.51 9.48 -24.84
N TRP A 78 -1.23 10.78 -24.95
CA TRP A 78 -2.11 11.72 -25.64
C TRP A 78 -2.37 11.31 -27.10
N LYS A 79 -1.32 11.03 -27.84
CA LYS A 79 -1.38 10.73 -29.26
C LYS A 79 -2.08 9.40 -29.57
N HIS A 80 -1.88 8.36 -28.77
CA HIS A 80 -2.30 7.00 -29.10
C HIS A 80 -3.47 6.49 -28.27
N CYS A 81 -3.66 6.97 -27.03
CA CYS A 81 -4.76 6.52 -26.17
C CYS A 81 -6.00 7.41 -26.26
N ARG A 82 -5.90 8.61 -26.86
CA ARG A 82 -7.01 9.56 -27.02
C ARG A 82 -7.78 9.79 -25.71
N PRO A 83 -7.14 10.33 -24.67
CA PRO A 83 -7.73 10.42 -23.33
C PRO A 83 -9.02 11.24 -23.26
N ALA A 84 -9.27 12.09 -24.24
CA ALA A 84 -10.50 12.86 -24.37
C ALA A 84 -11.74 12.04 -24.79
N GLU A 85 -11.57 10.79 -25.21
CA GLU A 85 -12.68 9.87 -25.55
C GLU A 85 -13.17 9.06 -24.35
N TYR A 86 -12.58 9.27 -23.15
CA TYR A 86 -12.95 8.59 -21.91
C TYR A 86 -13.84 9.50 -21.04
N ASP A 87 -14.79 8.89 -20.33
CA ASP A 87 -15.63 9.58 -19.36
C ASP A 87 -14.80 10.06 -18.14
N PHE A 88 -13.78 9.27 -17.78
CA PHE A 88 -12.86 9.65 -16.70
C PHE A 88 -11.46 9.08 -16.88
N LEU A 89 -10.48 9.79 -16.30
CA LEU A 89 -9.11 9.36 -16.16
C LEU A 89 -8.81 9.13 -14.68
N TYR A 90 -8.25 7.97 -14.32
CA TYR A 90 -7.70 7.67 -13.00
C TYR A 90 -6.17 7.63 -13.12
N ILE A 91 -5.50 8.64 -12.59
CA ILE A 91 -4.08 8.87 -12.86
C ILE A 91 -3.29 8.77 -11.56
N ARG A 92 -2.29 7.87 -11.50
CA ARG A 92 -1.32 7.89 -10.42
C ARG A 92 -0.42 9.12 -10.55
N TYR A 93 -0.38 9.95 -9.52
CA TYR A 93 0.30 11.25 -9.53
C TYR A 93 1.81 11.12 -9.80
N PRO A 94 2.32 11.75 -10.88
CA PRO A 94 3.72 11.65 -11.29
C PRO A 94 4.60 12.80 -10.82
N LEU A 95 4.08 13.81 -10.16
CA LEU A 95 4.51 15.19 -9.95
C LEU A 95 3.96 16.14 -11.02
N ALA A 96 3.77 17.43 -10.66
CA ALA A 96 3.20 18.45 -11.56
C ALA A 96 4.23 19.02 -12.55
N ILE A 97 4.90 18.14 -13.28
CA ILE A 97 5.88 18.49 -14.30
C ILE A 97 5.22 19.07 -15.56
N PRO A 98 5.93 19.87 -16.38
CA PRO A 98 5.34 20.57 -17.53
C PRO A 98 4.63 19.66 -18.55
N SER A 99 5.19 18.51 -18.87
CA SER A 99 4.61 17.54 -19.80
C SER A 99 3.29 16.94 -19.30
N PHE A 100 3.20 16.66 -17.99
CA PHE A 100 1.98 16.21 -17.36
C PHE A 100 0.91 17.29 -17.35
N LEU A 101 1.26 18.52 -16.99
CA LEU A 101 0.33 19.66 -17.05
C LEU A 101 -0.17 19.92 -18.47
N LEU A 102 0.71 19.79 -19.48
CA LEU A 102 0.30 19.90 -20.89
C LEU A 102 -0.70 18.81 -21.27
N PHE A 103 -0.44 17.55 -20.84
CA PHE A 103 -1.36 16.43 -21.05
C PHE A 103 -2.74 16.70 -20.44
N LEU A 104 -2.80 17.15 -19.19
CA LEU A 104 -4.06 17.50 -18.51
C LEU A 104 -4.80 18.64 -19.24
N ARG A 105 -4.06 19.71 -19.61
CA ARG A 105 -4.61 20.83 -20.35
C ARG A 105 -5.19 20.40 -21.69
N GLN A 106 -4.48 19.58 -22.45
CA GLN A 106 -4.93 19.08 -23.75
C GLN A 106 -6.20 18.24 -23.60
N THR A 107 -6.25 17.38 -22.58
CA THR A 107 -7.44 16.56 -22.28
C THR A 107 -8.64 17.44 -21.97
N LYS A 108 -8.53 18.37 -21.04
CA LYS A 108 -9.63 19.29 -20.67
C LYS A 108 -10.04 20.22 -21.80
N LYS A 109 -9.11 20.62 -22.67
CA LYS A 109 -9.42 21.45 -23.86
C LYS A 109 -10.22 20.65 -24.90
N ALA A 110 -9.89 19.37 -25.09
CA ALA A 110 -10.56 18.51 -26.07
C ALA A 110 -11.88 17.95 -25.54
N SER A 111 -11.98 17.65 -24.24
CA SER A 111 -13.19 17.19 -23.57
C SER A 111 -13.26 17.78 -22.15
N PRO A 112 -13.97 18.90 -21.95
CA PRO A 112 -14.14 19.53 -20.63
C PRO A 112 -14.83 18.61 -19.62
N ASP A 113 -15.70 17.72 -20.09
CA ASP A 113 -16.52 16.83 -19.26
C ASP A 113 -15.78 15.58 -18.77
N THR A 114 -14.65 15.23 -19.38
CA THR A 114 -13.80 14.12 -18.92
C THR A 114 -13.34 14.39 -17.48
N LYS A 115 -13.75 13.56 -16.53
CA LYS A 115 -13.34 13.70 -15.13
C LYS A 115 -11.89 13.26 -14.94
N ILE A 116 -11.07 14.10 -14.35
CA ILE A 116 -9.67 13.80 -14.07
C ILE A 116 -9.48 13.60 -12.56
N ILE A 117 -9.14 12.37 -12.18
CA ILE A 117 -8.96 11.92 -10.80
C ILE A 117 -7.49 11.59 -10.60
N LEU A 118 -6.81 12.26 -9.66
CA LEU A 118 -5.43 11.92 -9.31
C LEU A 118 -5.38 11.04 -8.07
N GLU A 119 -4.67 9.92 -8.13
CA GLU A 119 -4.26 9.18 -6.94
C GLU A 119 -2.94 9.73 -6.41
N VAL A 120 -2.94 10.31 -5.19
CA VAL A 120 -1.74 10.69 -4.45
C VAL A 120 -1.49 9.65 -3.36
N PRO A 121 -0.59 8.67 -3.60
CA PRO A 121 -0.45 7.49 -2.72
C PRO A 121 0.14 7.80 -1.36
N THR A 122 0.96 8.85 -1.26
CA THR A 122 1.58 9.32 -0.02
C THR A 122 1.54 10.84 0.00
N PHE A 123 1.12 11.43 1.12
CA PHE A 123 1.17 12.86 1.31
C PHE A 123 1.46 13.18 2.79
N PRO A 124 2.49 13.98 3.07
CA PRO A 124 3.45 14.63 2.15
C PRO A 124 4.48 13.65 1.57
N TYR A 125 4.70 13.70 0.24
CA TYR A 125 5.58 12.76 -0.50
C TYR A 125 7.04 13.20 -0.59
N ARG A 126 7.39 14.42 -0.18
CA ARG A 126 8.76 14.98 -0.31
C ARG A 126 9.83 14.14 0.38
N GLN A 127 9.47 13.47 1.47
CA GLN A 127 10.40 12.65 2.25
C GLN A 127 10.82 11.38 1.50
N GLU A 128 10.02 10.92 0.55
CA GLU A 128 10.31 9.74 -0.29
C GLU A 128 11.26 10.08 -1.46
N LEU A 129 11.33 11.36 -1.85
CA LEU A 129 12.07 11.84 -3.00
C LEU A 129 13.43 12.40 -2.59
N ARG A 130 14.44 11.51 -2.47
CA ARG A 130 15.79 11.86 -2.06
C ARG A 130 16.76 11.73 -3.25
N GLY A 131 17.62 12.74 -3.45
CA GLY A 131 18.64 12.75 -4.48
C GLY A 131 18.58 13.97 -5.40
N PRO A 132 19.64 14.25 -6.17
CA PRO A 132 19.76 15.49 -6.96
C PRO A 132 18.71 15.58 -8.07
N LYS A 133 18.44 14.48 -8.78
CA LYS A 133 17.42 14.46 -9.84
C LYS A 133 16.01 14.70 -9.26
N GLN A 134 15.69 14.09 -8.12
CA GLN A 134 14.41 14.26 -7.45
C GLN A 134 14.20 15.69 -6.95
N ARG A 135 15.28 16.38 -6.50
CA ARG A 135 15.21 17.79 -6.09
C ARG A 135 14.80 18.70 -7.26
N VAL A 136 15.35 18.47 -8.46
CA VAL A 136 14.97 19.23 -9.67
C VAL A 136 13.50 18.99 -10.01
N LEU A 137 13.04 17.76 -9.96
CA LEU A 137 11.63 17.42 -10.21
C LEU A 137 10.69 18.09 -9.18
N LEU A 138 11.10 18.15 -7.91
CA LEU A 138 10.34 18.83 -6.86
C LEU A 138 10.23 20.35 -7.10
N VAL A 139 11.24 20.99 -7.69
CA VAL A 139 11.15 22.41 -8.08
C VAL A 139 10.08 22.60 -9.16
N PHE A 140 10.05 21.74 -10.19
CA PHE A 140 8.99 21.79 -11.21
C PHE A 140 7.62 21.48 -10.60
N ASP A 141 7.55 20.56 -9.69
CA ASP A 141 6.31 20.22 -8.97
C ASP A 141 5.80 21.43 -8.16
N ASP A 142 6.66 22.09 -7.40
CA ASP A 142 6.29 23.29 -6.64
C ASP A 142 5.73 24.42 -7.52
N LEU A 143 6.32 24.62 -8.69
CA LEU A 143 5.87 25.63 -9.66
C LEU A 143 4.57 25.22 -10.37
N GLY A 144 4.39 23.90 -10.58
CA GLY A 144 3.29 23.36 -11.39
C GLY A 144 2.03 23.00 -10.59
N ARG A 145 2.18 22.59 -9.33
CA ARG A 145 1.07 22.02 -8.53
C ARG A 145 -0.13 22.96 -8.33
N ALA A 146 0.10 24.29 -8.30
CA ALA A 146 -0.99 25.25 -8.19
C ALA A 146 -1.92 25.24 -9.42
N ARG A 147 -1.40 24.83 -10.59
CA ARG A 147 -2.18 24.73 -11.84
C ARG A 147 -2.99 23.44 -11.93
N LEU A 148 -2.73 22.45 -11.07
CA LEU A 148 -3.51 21.20 -11.07
C LEU A 148 -5.00 21.45 -10.83
N ARG A 149 -5.35 22.44 -10.00
CA ARG A 149 -6.74 22.83 -9.73
C ARG A 149 -7.53 23.28 -10.97
N ASP A 150 -6.83 23.66 -12.02
CA ASP A 150 -7.47 24.11 -13.27
C ASP A 150 -7.92 22.93 -14.15
N TYR A 151 -7.39 21.72 -13.86
CA TYR A 151 -7.60 20.54 -14.71
C TYR A 151 -8.12 19.31 -13.95
N VAL A 152 -7.79 19.20 -12.67
CA VAL A 152 -8.08 18.02 -11.84
C VAL A 152 -9.36 18.24 -11.06
N ASP A 153 -10.30 17.32 -11.18
CA ASP A 153 -11.61 17.42 -10.53
C ASP A 153 -11.58 16.96 -9.07
N THR A 154 -10.80 15.90 -8.76
CA THR A 154 -10.64 15.38 -7.40
C THR A 154 -9.33 14.62 -7.23
N ILE A 155 -8.89 14.47 -5.97
CA ILE A 155 -7.72 13.68 -5.60
C ILE A 155 -8.17 12.51 -4.71
N VAL A 156 -7.69 11.30 -5.01
CA VAL A 156 -7.81 10.14 -4.13
C VAL A 156 -6.58 10.09 -3.24
N THR A 157 -6.78 10.00 -1.92
CA THR A 157 -5.71 9.98 -0.91
C THR A 157 -5.95 8.90 0.14
N PHE A 158 -4.85 8.41 0.76
CA PHE A 158 -4.86 7.32 1.74
C PHE A 158 -4.57 7.78 3.18
N TYR A 159 -4.53 9.10 3.43
CA TYR A 159 -4.16 9.68 4.72
C TYR A 159 -5.23 10.62 5.28
N GLY A 160 -6.45 10.56 4.77
CA GLY A 160 -7.60 11.30 5.30
C GLY A 160 -7.61 12.79 5.02
N GLN A 161 -6.74 13.33 4.13
CA GLN A 161 -6.78 14.75 3.76
C GLN A 161 -8.08 15.09 3.04
N GLN A 162 -8.68 16.23 3.41
CA GLN A 162 -9.87 16.76 2.77
C GLN A 162 -9.54 17.58 1.51
N LYS A 163 -8.36 18.18 1.46
CA LYS A 163 -7.85 18.94 0.31
C LYS A 163 -6.35 18.75 0.16
N ILE A 164 -5.88 18.61 -1.10
CA ILE A 164 -4.48 18.63 -1.49
C ILE A 164 -4.35 19.61 -2.67
N PHE A 165 -3.40 20.53 -2.64
CA PHE A 165 -3.20 21.59 -3.66
C PHE A 165 -4.44 22.44 -3.92
N GLY A 166 -5.34 22.58 -2.94
CA GLY A 166 -6.63 23.27 -3.09
C GLY A 166 -7.73 22.46 -3.78
N ILE A 167 -7.44 21.22 -4.20
CA ILE A 167 -8.37 20.28 -4.84
C ILE A 167 -9.04 19.42 -3.77
N PRO A 168 -10.37 19.23 -3.83
CA PRO A 168 -11.07 18.35 -2.89
C PRO A 168 -10.60 16.90 -3.01
N CYS A 169 -10.50 16.19 -1.88
CA CYS A 169 -10.02 14.82 -1.83
C CYS A 169 -11.14 13.85 -1.50
N ILE A 170 -11.10 12.68 -2.11
CA ILE A 170 -11.84 11.49 -1.69
C ILE A 170 -10.86 10.64 -0.89
N PRO A 171 -10.91 10.66 0.45
CA PRO A 171 -10.08 9.80 1.27
C PRO A 171 -10.60 8.36 1.18
N ILE A 172 -9.70 7.44 0.91
CA ILE A 172 -9.93 6.00 0.93
C ILE A 172 -8.80 5.32 1.70
N GLU A 173 -9.03 4.08 2.08
CA GLU A 173 -7.97 3.22 2.59
C GLU A 173 -7.47 2.26 1.50
N ASN A 174 -6.31 1.64 1.71
CA ASN A 174 -5.85 0.60 0.81
C ASN A 174 -6.81 -0.61 0.85
N GLY A 175 -7.00 -1.22 -0.28
CA GLY A 175 -7.75 -2.47 -0.39
C GLY A 175 -6.83 -3.68 -0.49
N VAL A 176 -7.44 -4.84 -0.49
CA VAL A 176 -6.81 -6.13 -0.72
C VAL A 176 -7.59 -6.92 -1.78
N ASP A 177 -6.90 -7.76 -2.52
CA ASP A 177 -7.54 -8.74 -3.40
C ASP A 177 -7.69 -10.05 -2.64
N VAL A 178 -8.88 -10.23 -2.08
CA VAL A 178 -9.17 -11.35 -1.18
C VAL A 178 -9.13 -12.69 -1.92
N ASP A 179 -9.53 -12.71 -3.19
CA ASP A 179 -9.61 -13.94 -3.99
C ASP A 179 -8.24 -14.57 -4.27
N THR A 180 -7.18 -13.76 -4.28
CA THR A 180 -5.80 -14.25 -4.50
C THR A 180 -5.08 -14.65 -3.20
N ILE A 181 -5.69 -14.40 -2.04
CA ILE A 181 -5.08 -14.65 -0.75
C ILE A 181 -5.75 -15.87 -0.10
N PRO A 182 -5.03 -16.96 0.12
CA PRO A 182 -5.59 -18.13 0.79
C PRO A 182 -5.88 -17.84 2.25
N LEU A 183 -6.98 -18.40 2.74
CA LEU A 183 -7.25 -18.45 4.18
C LEU A 183 -6.19 -19.32 4.84
N THR A 184 -5.59 -18.81 5.91
CA THR A 184 -4.59 -19.55 6.68
C THR A 184 -5.28 -20.64 7.50
N ALA A 185 -4.84 -21.89 7.36
CA ALA A 185 -5.31 -22.95 8.22
C ALA A 185 -4.94 -22.62 9.68
N LYS A 186 -5.87 -22.85 10.59
CA LYS A 186 -5.62 -22.61 12.03
C LYS A 186 -4.35 -23.38 12.43
N SER A 187 -3.37 -22.67 12.98
CA SER A 187 -2.23 -23.31 13.60
C SER A 187 -2.74 -24.20 14.73
N ARG A 188 -2.28 -25.43 14.76
CA ARG A 188 -2.63 -26.34 15.85
C ARG A 188 -2.02 -25.80 17.14
N SER A 189 -2.77 -25.85 18.24
CA SER A 189 -2.30 -25.49 19.58
C SER A 189 -1.07 -26.33 19.97
N GLY A 190 0.10 -25.87 19.54
CA GLY A 190 1.39 -26.38 19.99
C GLY A 190 1.84 -25.67 21.25
N GLN A 191 2.83 -26.19 21.96
CA GLN A 191 3.44 -25.49 23.09
C GLN A 191 4.12 -24.17 22.68
N ALA A 192 4.65 -24.09 21.45
CA ALA A 192 5.36 -22.94 20.93
C ALA A 192 4.41 -22.02 20.13
N ILE A 193 4.57 -20.70 20.28
CA ILE A 193 3.87 -19.68 19.50
C ILE A 193 4.74 -19.27 18.31
N SER A 194 4.18 -19.30 17.11
CA SER A 194 4.85 -18.85 15.90
C SER A 194 4.35 -17.48 15.49
N MET A 195 5.25 -16.49 15.44
CA MET A 195 4.98 -15.13 14.98
C MET A 195 5.63 -14.88 13.62
N ILE A 196 4.99 -14.07 12.79
CA ILE A 196 5.53 -13.69 11.47
C ILE A 196 5.55 -12.18 11.28
N VAL A 197 6.63 -11.65 10.71
CA VAL A 197 6.71 -10.32 10.14
C VAL A 197 7.19 -10.40 8.69
N VAL A 198 6.45 -9.78 7.77
CA VAL A 198 6.82 -9.72 6.35
C VAL A 198 7.15 -8.27 5.99
N ALA A 199 8.38 -7.97 5.60
CA ALA A 199 8.81 -6.59 5.32
C ALA A 199 10.03 -6.50 4.40
N ASN A 200 10.15 -5.38 3.66
CA ASN A 200 11.46 -4.87 3.27
C ASN A 200 12.13 -4.33 4.54
N LEU A 201 13.17 -5.04 5.06
CA LEU A 201 13.72 -4.83 6.39
C LEU A 201 14.35 -3.44 6.53
N ALA A 202 13.60 -2.52 7.10
CA ALA A 202 13.98 -1.13 7.33
C ALA A 202 13.60 -0.69 8.75
N ARG A 203 14.27 0.35 9.27
CA ARG A 203 14.12 0.80 10.67
C ARG A 203 12.67 1.18 11.05
N TRP A 204 11.90 1.70 10.09
CA TRP A 204 10.49 2.07 10.33
C TRP A 204 9.53 0.87 10.46
N HIS A 205 10.01 -0.35 10.26
CA HIS A 205 9.18 -1.52 10.59
C HIS A 205 9.22 -1.89 12.07
N GLY A 206 10.17 -1.32 12.86
CA GLY A 206 10.22 -1.52 14.30
C GLY A 206 10.51 -2.97 14.74
N ILE A 207 11.21 -3.74 13.89
CA ILE A 207 11.55 -5.14 14.20
C ILE A 207 12.49 -5.20 15.41
N ASP A 208 13.33 -4.21 15.61
CA ASP A 208 14.18 -4.07 16.78
C ASP A 208 13.38 -3.99 18.10
N ARG A 209 12.19 -3.37 18.09
CA ARG A 209 11.26 -3.34 19.24
C ARG A 209 10.73 -4.75 19.54
N ILE A 210 10.40 -5.50 18.48
CA ILE A 210 9.94 -6.90 18.59
C ILE A 210 11.04 -7.76 19.20
N LEU A 211 12.29 -7.63 18.71
CA LEU A 211 13.43 -8.41 19.21
C LEU A 211 13.75 -8.14 20.69
N ARG A 212 13.68 -6.86 21.10
CA ARG A 212 13.89 -6.48 22.52
C ARG A 212 12.80 -7.05 23.41
N GLY A 213 11.53 -6.90 23.05
CA GLY A 213 10.43 -7.46 23.83
C GLY A 213 10.43 -8.99 23.86
N LEU A 214 10.87 -9.63 22.75
CA LEU A 214 11.06 -11.09 22.76
C LEU A 214 12.16 -11.52 23.72
N ALA A 215 13.27 -10.80 23.81
CA ALA A 215 14.33 -11.09 24.76
C ALA A 215 13.84 -10.96 26.22
N GLU A 216 13.19 -9.84 26.53
CA GLU A 216 12.61 -9.60 27.86
C GLU A 216 11.61 -10.70 28.24
N TYR A 217 10.76 -11.13 27.33
CA TYR A 217 9.79 -12.20 27.58
C TYR A 217 10.43 -13.56 27.82
N LEU A 218 11.46 -13.93 27.03
CA LEU A 218 12.13 -15.23 27.14
C LEU A 218 12.99 -15.37 28.42
N GLU A 219 13.32 -14.26 29.09
CA GLU A 219 13.98 -14.23 30.40
C GLU A 219 13.01 -14.50 31.57
N CYS A 220 11.69 -14.40 31.32
CA CYS A 220 10.69 -14.63 32.36
C CYS A 220 10.54 -16.15 32.69
N GLU A 221 10.39 -16.45 33.98
CA GLU A 221 10.11 -17.82 34.41
C GLU A 221 8.75 -18.29 33.87
N GLY A 222 8.70 -19.47 33.28
CA GLY A 222 7.47 -20.03 32.71
C GLY A 222 7.13 -19.48 31.30
N ALA A 223 8.01 -18.70 30.66
CA ALA A 223 7.81 -18.21 29.31
C ALA A 223 7.58 -19.36 28.31
N ARG A 224 6.54 -19.24 27.49
CA ARG A 224 6.27 -20.21 26.41
C ARG A 224 7.31 -20.06 25.31
N PRO A 225 7.74 -21.16 24.65
CA PRO A 225 8.62 -21.05 23.50
C PRO A 225 7.98 -20.22 22.38
N ILE A 226 8.75 -19.28 21.82
CA ILE A 226 8.33 -18.45 20.68
C ILE A 226 9.29 -18.65 19.52
N VAL A 227 8.75 -18.71 18.30
CA VAL A 227 9.50 -18.68 17.06
C VAL A 227 9.07 -17.43 16.27
N LEU A 228 9.99 -16.50 16.07
CA LEU A 228 9.77 -15.31 15.23
C LEU A 228 10.32 -15.55 13.83
N ASN A 229 9.43 -15.62 12.84
CA ASN A 229 9.80 -15.69 11.42
C ASN A 229 9.87 -14.27 10.84
N ILE A 230 11.04 -13.84 10.37
CA ILE A 230 11.26 -12.58 9.68
C ILE A 230 11.44 -12.89 8.19
N VAL A 231 10.43 -12.50 7.38
CA VAL A 231 10.40 -12.73 5.93
C VAL A 231 10.68 -11.42 5.20
N GLY A 232 11.66 -11.44 4.33
CA GLY A 232 12.12 -10.33 3.52
C GLY A 232 13.59 -10.02 3.71
N GLU A 233 14.06 -9.06 2.90
CA GLU A 233 15.42 -8.53 2.92
C GLU A 233 15.37 -7.00 2.99
N GLY A 234 16.52 -6.37 3.31
CA GLY A 234 16.57 -4.91 3.33
C GLY A 234 17.76 -4.36 4.12
N PRO A 235 17.92 -3.03 4.15
CA PRO A 235 19.11 -2.38 4.71
C PRO A 235 19.33 -2.63 6.20
N ALA A 236 18.28 -2.94 6.97
CA ALA A 236 18.39 -3.23 8.40
C ALA A 236 18.75 -4.70 8.72
N ARG A 237 18.86 -5.59 7.72
CA ARG A 237 19.05 -7.04 7.93
C ARG A 237 20.24 -7.38 8.82
N SER A 238 21.39 -6.79 8.54
CA SER A 238 22.62 -7.06 9.29
C SER A 238 22.55 -6.51 10.73
N GLU A 239 21.97 -5.30 10.91
CA GLU A 239 21.77 -4.69 12.23
C GLU A 239 20.84 -5.55 13.10
N LEU A 240 19.73 -6.04 12.53
CA LEU A 240 18.79 -6.91 13.23
C LEU A 240 19.39 -8.26 13.61
N SER A 241 20.19 -8.87 12.73
CA SER A 241 20.89 -10.11 13.02
C SER A 241 21.93 -9.95 14.15
N ALA A 242 22.69 -8.86 14.13
CA ALA A 242 23.64 -8.55 15.20
C ALA A 242 22.92 -8.30 16.53
N LEU A 243 21.75 -7.66 16.50
CA LEU A 243 20.91 -7.44 17.69
C LEU A 243 20.43 -8.77 18.30
N CYS A 244 19.97 -9.73 17.47
CA CYS A 244 19.60 -11.06 17.96
C CYS A 244 20.74 -11.77 18.70
N GLY A 245 21.98 -11.66 18.16
CA GLY A 245 23.15 -12.23 18.85
C GLY A 245 23.45 -11.54 20.18
N LYS A 246 23.37 -10.20 20.24
CA LYS A 246 23.57 -9.42 21.48
C LYS A 246 22.53 -9.73 22.55
N LEU A 247 21.29 -9.98 22.15
CA LEU A 247 20.18 -10.31 23.04
C LEU A 247 20.10 -11.80 23.41
N GLY A 248 20.95 -12.65 22.85
CA GLY A 248 20.96 -14.09 23.15
C GLY A 248 19.76 -14.87 22.58
N ILE A 249 18.98 -14.28 21.67
CA ILE A 249 17.71 -14.86 21.16
C ILE A 249 17.82 -15.45 19.75
N ALA A 250 19.04 -15.71 19.27
CA ALA A 250 19.26 -16.20 17.90
C ALA A 250 18.50 -17.51 17.60
N ASN A 251 18.31 -18.37 18.60
CA ASN A 251 17.59 -19.65 18.47
C ASN A 251 16.05 -19.48 18.32
N ALA A 252 15.50 -18.34 18.77
CA ALA A 252 14.08 -18.01 18.65
C ALA A 252 13.73 -17.23 17.37
N VAL A 253 14.73 -16.73 16.63
CA VAL A 253 14.52 -15.85 15.46
C VAL A 253 15.00 -16.55 14.18
N ARG A 254 14.12 -16.61 13.19
CA ARG A 254 14.41 -17.19 11.87
C ARG A 254 14.30 -16.14 10.78
N PHE A 255 15.41 -15.74 10.22
CA PHE A 255 15.43 -14.91 9.01
C PHE A 255 15.24 -15.79 7.77
N ARG A 256 14.12 -15.65 7.12
CA ARG A 256 13.70 -16.51 6.01
C ARG A 256 14.18 -16.02 4.63
N GLY A 257 14.63 -14.77 4.50
CA GLY A 257 14.85 -14.15 3.19
C GLY A 257 13.54 -13.77 2.50
N VAL A 258 13.60 -13.53 1.21
CA VAL A 258 12.42 -13.15 0.40
C VAL A 258 11.67 -14.41 -0.01
N HIS A 259 10.39 -14.48 0.31
CA HIS A 259 9.45 -15.52 -0.14
C HIS A 259 8.21 -14.88 -0.75
N GLU A 260 7.66 -15.50 -1.78
CA GLU A 260 6.43 -15.09 -2.48
C GLU A 260 5.55 -16.31 -2.81
N GLY A 261 4.26 -16.07 -3.10
CA GLY A 261 3.32 -17.12 -3.49
C GLY A 261 3.20 -18.25 -2.48
N SER A 262 3.19 -19.50 -2.93
CA SER A 262 2.96 -20.68 -2.09
C SER A 262 4.00 -20.90 -0.98
N GLU A 263 5.24 -20.43 -1.16
CA GLU A 263 6.26 -20.51 -0.11
C GLU A 263 5.91 -19.57 1.06
N LEU A 264 5.49 -18.35 0.75
CA LEU A 264 5.03 -17.39 1.75
C LEU A 264 3.75 -17.90 2.43
N ASP A 265 2.82 -18.47 1.67
CA ASP A 265 1.58 -19.06 2.20
C ASP A 265 1.87 -20.20 3.19
N THR A 266 2.90 -21.01 2.94
CA THR A 266 3.33 -22.06 3.85
C THR A 266 3.86 -21.50 5.18
N ILE A 267 4.62 -20.39 5.14
CA ILE A 267 5.10 -19.74 6.36
C ILE A 267 3.93 -19.15 7.16
N PHE A 268 2.97 -18.50 6.48
CA PHE A 268 1.75 -18.02 7.14
C PHE A 268 0.94 -19.13 7.77
N SER A 269 0.79 -20.28 7.10
CA SER A 269 0.01 -21.43 7.60
C SER A 269 0.59 -22.04 8.91
N SER A 270 1.88 -21.80 9.15
CA SER A 270 2.58 -22.22 10.37
C SER A 270 2.68 -21.11 11.42
N SER A 271 2.03 -19.97 11.21
CA SER A 271 2.11 -18.80 12.10
C SER A 271 0.79 -18.58 12.83
N ASP A 272 0.89 -18.25 14.11
CA ASP A 272 -0.25 -17.97 15.00
C ASP A 272 -0.65 -16.50 14.99
N LEU A 273 0.33 -15.61 14.76
CA LEU A 273 0.15 -14.16 14.81
C LEU A 273 1.06 -13.46 13.80
N ALA A 274 0.56 -12.39 13.20
CA ALA A 274 1.33 -11.52 12.34
C ALA A 274 1.65 -10.18 13.01
N LEU A 275 2.83 -9.64 12.71
CA LEU A 275 3.32 -8.38 13.25
C LEU A 275 3.39 -7.34 12.14
N SER A 276 2.64 -6.25 12.28
CA SER A 276 2.67 -5.15 11.34
C SER A 276 3.91 -4.25 11.56
N SER A 277 3.97 -3.09 10.91
CA SER A 277 5.08 -2.14 11.11
C SER A 277 4.91 -1.37 12.41
N LEU A 278 5.76 -1.63 13.42
CA LEU A 278 5.66 -1.03 14.75
C LEU A 278 6.50 0.24 14.94
N GLY A 279 7.23 0.69 13.92
CA GLY A 279 8.14 1.85 13.98
C GLY A 279 7.76 2.99 13.03
N MET A 280 6.51 3.08 12.57
CA MET A 280 6.06 4.13 11.64
C MET A 280 6.14 5.54 12.24
N HIS A 281 6.07 5.68 13.56
CA HIS A 281 6.30 6.93 14.29
C HIS A 281 7.68 7.55 14.00
N ARG A 282 8.70 6.73 13.67
CA ARG A 282 10.04 7.18 13.26
C ARG A 282 10.03 8.00 11.96
N LEU A 283 8.96 7.86 11.18
CA LEU A 283 8.68 8.67 9.99
C LEU A 283 7.67 9.80 10.25
N GLY A 284 7.26 10.01 11.53
CA GLY A 284 6.20 10.95 11.89
C GLY A 284 4.80 10.51 11.45
N LEU A 285 4.63 9.21 11.15
CA LEU A 285 3.36 8.65 10.68
C LEU A 285 2.64 7.94 11.85
N HIS A 286 1.60 8.56 12.35
CA HIS A 286 0.74 7.99 13.41
C HIS A 286 -0.49 7.27 12.83
N ARG A 287 -0.87 7.60 11.59
CA ARG A 287 -1.93 6.94 10.84
C ARG A 287 -1.37 6.29 9.58
N SER A 288 -1.77 5.06 9.30
CA SER A 288 -1.38 4.38 8.05
C SER A 288 -2.42 3.36 7.63
N SER A 289 -2.59 3.22 6.32
CA SER A 289 -3.41 2.19 5.70
C SER A 289 -2.49 1.07 5.18
N SER A 290 -2.06 0.19 6.08
CA SER A 290 -1.06 -0.84 5.77
C SER A 290 -1.65 -1.96 4.90
N LEU A 291 -1.05 -2.23 3.73
CA LEU A 291 -1.41 -3.40 2.90
C LEU A 291 -1.23 -4.72 3.66
N LYS A 292 -0.20 -4.80 4.53
CA LYS A 292 0.06 -5.99 5.35
C LYS A 292 -1.10 -6.32 6.29
N ALA A 293 -1.64 -5.32 6.99
CA ALA A 293 -2.75 -5.52 7.91
C ALA A 293 -4.00 -6.05 7.17
N ARG A 294 -4.25 -5.57 5.95
CA ARG A 294 -5.33 -6.08 5.11
C ARG A 294 -5.09 -7.52 4.66
N GLU A 295 -3.87 -7.84 4.27
CA GLU A 295 -3.47 -9.20 3.92
C GLU A 295 -3.60 -10.14 5.12
N TYR A 296 -3.14 -9.74 6.30
CA TYR A 296 -3.27 -10.54 7.52
C TYR A 296 -4.74 -10.82 7.87
N CYS A 297 -5.57 -9.79 7.74
CA CYS A 297 -7.02 -9.94 7.93
C CYS A 297 -7.64 -10.89 6.90
N ALA A 298 -7.30 -10.75 5.62
CA ALA A 298 -7.78 -11.63 4.55
C ALA A 298 -7.32 -13.09 4.73
N ARG A 299 -6.11 -13.29 5.29
CA ARG A 299 -5.59 -14.63 5.66
C ARG A 299 -6.25 -15.21 6.90
N GLY A 300 -7.00 -14.42 7.66
CA GLY A 300 -7.57 -14.87 8.94
C GLY A 300 -6.53 -15.06 10.04
N ILE A 301 -5.38 -14.38 9.98
CA ILE A 301 -4.34 -14.41 11.00
C ILE A 301 -4.40 -13.15 11.87
N PRO A 302 -4.57 -13.26 13.22
CA PRO A 302 -4.61 -12.11 14.10
C PRO A 302 -3.29 -11.34 14.07
N PHE A 303 -3.34 -10.04 14.35
CA PHE A 303 -2.14 -9.23 14.17
C PHE A 303 -2.00 -8.08 15.17
N VAL A 304 -0.75 -7.62 15.31
CA VAL A 304 -0.37 -6.46 16.13
C VAL A 304 -0.25 -5.22 15.25
N LEU A 305 -0.77 -4.10 15.74
CA LEU A 305 -0.79 -2.81 15.04
C LEU A 305 -0.42 -1.67 15.98
N SER A 306 0.49 -0.77 15.58
CA SER A 306 0.91 0.41 16.37
C SER A 306 0.40 1.74 15.80
N THR A 307 -0.12 1.75 14.58
CA THR A 307 -0.64 2.97 13.93
C THR A 307 -2.16 2.99 13.95
N ASP A 308 -2.73 4.19 13.91
CA ASP A 308 -4.15 4.34 13.66
C ASP A 308 -4.48 3.92 12.23
N ASP A 309 -5.49 3.09 12.10
CA ASP A 309 -6.02 2.62 10.82
C ASP A 309 -7.55 2.61 10.92
N SER A 310 -8.22 3.36 10.05
CA SER A 310 -9.67 3.53 10.12
C SER A 310 -10.46 2.26 9.84
N ASP A 311 -9.85 1.30 9.14
CA ASP A 311 -10.48 -0.01 8.89
C ASP A 311 -10.41 -0.92 10.12
N PHE A 312 -9.41 -0.73 10.97
CA PHE A 312 -9.19 -1.53 12.16
C PHE A 312 -9.39 -0.68 13.42
N SER A 313 -10.64 -0.23 13.64
CA SER A 313 -11.00 0.55 14.82
C SER A 313 -10.77 -0.23 16.12
N ALA A 314 -10.74 0.49 17.25
CA ALA A 314 -10.67 -0.14 18.57
C ALA A 314 -11.87 -1.09 18.77
N GLY A 315 -11.62 -2.24 19.39
CA GLY A 315 -12.66 -3.24 19.73
C GLY A 315 -12.78 -4.40 18.74
N LEU A 316 -11.97 -4.46 17.67
CA LEU A 316 -11.90 -5.66 16.85
C LEU A 316 -11.11 -6.75 17.61
N PRO A 317 -11.70 -7.92 17.89
CA PRO A 317 -11.11 -8.92 18.77
C PRO A 317 -9.81 -9.54 18.24
N PHE A 318 -9.57 -9.44 16.94
CA PHE A 318 -8.41 -10.01 16.25
C PHE A 318 -7.26 -9.03 16.01
N VAL A 319 -7.34 -7.81 16.58
CA VAL A 319 -6.29 -6.77 16.45
C VAL A 319 -5.78 -6.38 17.83
N HIS A 320 -4.51 -6.67 18.10
CA HIS A 320 -3.82 -6.19 19.29
C HIS A 320 -3.13 -4.85 19.01
N ARG A 321 -3.45 -3.82 19.80
CA ARG A 321 -2.87 -2.49 19.62
C ARG A 321 -1.76 -2.23 20.63
N VAL A 322 -0.65 -1.69 20.12
CA VAL A 322 0.51 -1.32 20.94
C VAL A 322 0.87 0.15 20.73
N PRO A 323 1.56 0.80 21.66
CA PRO A 323 1.99 2.19 21.52
C PRO A 323 2.88 2.41 20.29
N ALA A 324 2.73 3.59 19.64
CA ALA A 324 3.58 4.04 18.53
C ALA A 324 4.78 4.83 19.09
N ASP A 325 5.67 4.15 19.80
CA ASP A 325 6.86 4.71 20.44
C ASP A 325 8.07 3.77 20.32
N GLU A 326 9.14 4.02 21.08
CA GLU A 326 10.37 3.20 21.06
C GLU A 326 10.36 2.08 22.11
N SER A 327 9.29 1.88 22.89
CA SER A 327 9.22 0.81 23.88
C SER A 327 9.34 -0.56 23.24
N PRO A 328 9.96 -1.55 23.87
CA PRO A 328 9.89 -2.93 23.46
C PRO A 328 8.44 -3.41 23.32
N LEU A 329 8.20 -4.37 22.44
CA LEU A 329 6.89 -5.01 22.32
C LEU A 329 6.61 -5.79 23.61
N ASP A 330 5.48 -5.56 24.25
CA ASP A 330 5.01 -6.40 25.34
C ASP A 330 4.55 -7.76 24.78
N VAL A 331 5.47 -8.73 24.79
CA VAL A 331 5.23 -10.05 24.21
C VAL A 331 4.33 -10.88 25.13
N ALA A 332 4.34 -10.65 26.43
CA ALA A 332 3.42 -11.33 27.36
C ALA A 332 1.97 -10.94 27.04
N ALA A 333 1.68 -9.64 26.91
CA ALA A 333 0.35 -9.18 26.50
C ALA A 333 -0.07 -9.70 25.11
N VAL A 334 0.87 -9.88 24.19
CA VAL A 334 0.58 -10.50 22.87
C VAL A 334 0.24 -11.99 23.00
N VAL A 335 0.90 -12.72 23.89
CA VAL A 335 0.59 -14.14 24.18
C VAL A 335 -0.80 -14.25 24.80
N ASP A 336 -1.10 -13.44 25.81
CA ASP A 336 -2.42 -13.41 26.46
C ASP A 336 -3.54 -13.05 25.46
N PHE A 337 -3.27 -12.12 24.55
CA PHE A 337 -4.20 -11.77 23.49
C PHE A 337 -4.54 -12.95 22.58
N ILE A 338 -3.53 -13.74 22.14
CA ILE A 338 -3.76 -14.90 21.28
C ILE A 338 -4.61 -15.96 22.02
N ASP A 339 -4.26 -16.23 23.28
CA ASP A 339 -4.96 -17.25 24.07
C ASP A 339 -6.42 -16.81 24.33
N HIS A 340 -6.64 -15.57 24.73
CA HIS A 340 -7.99 -15.02 24.90
C HIS A 340 -8.81 -15.07 23.60
N LEU A 341 -8.20 -14.71 22.46
CA LEU A 341 -8.89 -14.77 21.17
C LEU A 341 -9.31 -16.20 20.82
N ARG A 342 -8.45 -17.18 21.08
CA ARG A 342 -8.75 -18.60 20.81
C ARG A 342 -9.88 -19.13 21.67
N GLU A 343 -9.93 -18.70 22.94
CA GLU A 343 -10.98 -19.10 23.89
C GLU A 343 -12.33 -18.44 23.57
N CYS A 344 -12.33 -17.12 23.35
CA CYS A 344 -13.57 -16.34 23.21
C CYS A 344 -14.14 -16.33 21.80
N SER A 345 -13.31 -16.56 20.78
CA SER A 345 -13.69 -16.46 19.36
C SER A 345 -13.08 -17.60 18.53
N PRO A 346 -13.49 -18.85 18.72
CA PRO A 346 -12.86 -20.01 18.06
C PRO A 346 -12.88 -19.93 16.53
N ASP A 347 -13.80 -19.17 15.96
CA ASP A 347 -13.96 -18.96 14.51
C ASP A 347 -13.37 -17.63 14.02
N TYR A 348 -12.52 -16.95 14.81
CA TYR A 348 -11.94 -15.65 14.49
C TYR A 348 -11.35 -15.56 13.07
N SER A 349 -10.75 -16.63 12.59
CA SER A 349 -10.12 -16.67 11.25
C SER A 349 -11.17 -16.49 10.14
N MET A 350 -12.35 -17.13 10.27
CA MET A 350 -13.46 -16.97 9.33
C MET A 350 -14.12 -15.59 9.45
N ASP A 351 -14.24 -15.06 10.67
CA ASP A 351 -14.79 -13.72 10.91
C ASP A 351 -13.88 -12.64 10.32
N MET A 352 -12.57 -12.80 10.47
CA MET A 352 -11.57 -11.94 9.84
C MET A 352 -11.67 -11.98 8.31
N ARG A 353 -11.82 -13.18 7.74
CA ARG A 353 -12.00 -13.37 6.29
C ARG A 353 -13.26 -12.67 5.80
N ARG A 354 -14.40 -12.87 6.46
CA ARG A 354 -15.66 -12.20 6.14
C ARG A 354 -15.53 -10.68 6.25
N PHE A 355 -14.90 -10.19 7.31
CA PHE A 355 -14.61 -8.76 7.46
C PHE A 355 -13.79 -8.21 6.29
N ALA A 356 -12.77 -8.96 5.83
CA ALA A 356 -11.96 -8.56 4.69
C ALA A 356 -12.76 -8.54 3.38
N GLU A 357 -13.61 -9.53 3.13
CA GLU A 357 -14.47 -9.62 1.96
C GLU A 357 -15.49 -8.48 1.89
N GLU A 358 -16.09 -8.12 3.03
CA GLU A 358 -17.10 -7.08 3.10
C GLU A 358 -16.52 -5.66 3.06
N ARG A 359 -15.36 -5.44 3.70
CA ARG A 359 -14.87 -4.08 4.01
C ARG A 359 -13.52 -3.72 3.44
N LEU A 360 -12.64 -4.69 3.16
CA LEU A 360 -11.24 -4.43 2.80
C LEU A 360 -10.93 -4.65 1.32
N THR A 361 -11.87 -5.10 0.51
CA THR A 361 -11.66 -5.28 -0.94
C THR A 361 -11.43 -3.94 -1.64
N TRP A 362 -10.65 -3.93 -2.72
CA TRP A 362 -10.51 -2.74 -3.55
C TRP A 362 -11.85 -2.22 -4.07
N LYS A 363 -12.81 -3.12 -4.30
CA LYS A 363 -14.17 -2.75 -4.67
C LYS A 363 -14.86 -1.93 -3.59
N ALA A 364 -14.83 -2.39 -2.34
CA ALA A 364 -15.39 -1.63 -1.21
C ALA A 364 -14.69 -0.27 -1.03
N LYS A 365 -13.34 -0.22 -1.18
CA LYS A 365 -12.56 1.01 -1.00
C LYS A 365 -12.76 2.03 -2.14
N LEU A 366 -13.01 1.60 -3.35
CA LEU A 366 -13.18 2.46 -4.51
C LEU A 366 -14.64 2.86 -4.79
N GLU A 367 -15.62 2.33 -4.04
CA GLU A 367 -17.02 2.71 -4.20
C GLU A 367 -17.26 4.23 -4.08
N PRO A 368 -16.65 4.98 -3.15
CA PRO A 368 -16.78 6.45 -3.11
C PRO A 368 -16.28 7.14 -4.38
N VAL A 369 -15.19 6.62 -4.98
CA VAL A 369 -14.62 7.13 -6.23
C VAL A 369 -15.56 6.82 -7.41
N ALA A 370 -16.05 5.59 -7.49
CA ALA A 370 -16.97 5.17 -8.53
C ALA A 370 -18.30 5.94 -8.45
N ARG A 371 -18.81 6.20 -7.25
CA ARG A 371 -20.00 7.04 -7.03
C ARG A 371 -19.77 8.46 -7.55
N TYR A 372 -18.61 9.05 -7.22
CA TYR A 372 -18.25 10.35 -7.76
C TYR A 372 -18.18 10.34 -9.29
N VAL A 373 -17.60 9.32 -9.89
CA VAL A 373 -17.52 9.15 -11.35
C VAL A 373 -18.92 9.13 -11.96
N ARG A 374 -19.85 8.34 -11.40
CA ARG A 374 -21.22 8.18 -11.91
C ARG A 374 -22.10 9.43 -11.71
N THR A 375 -22.00 10.07 -10.55
CA THR A 375 -22.96 11.11 -10.15
C THR A 375 -22.41 12.55 -10.21
N GLY A 376 -21.08 12.72 -10.23
CA GLY A 376 -20.43 14.03 -10.08
C GLY A 376 -20.52 14.60 -8.65
N LYS A 377 -21.19 13.91 -7.72
CA LYS A 377 -21.34 14.38 -6.35
C LYS A 377 -20.13 13.96 -5.51
N HIS A 378 -19.47 14.93 -4.89
CA HIS A 378 -18.29 14.68 -4.06
C HIS A 378 -18.69 14.22 -2.66
N PRO A 379 -18.15 13.09 -2.13
CA PRO A 379 -18.55 12.53 -0.84
C PRO A 379 -18.42 13.51 0.35
N ALA A 380 -17.43 14.36 0.34
CA ALA A 380 -17.21 15.35 1.40
C ALA A 380 -18.27 16.47 1.46
N ARG A 381 -19.11 16.63 0.44
CA ARG A 381 -20.22 17.61 0.42
C ARG A 381 -21.53 17.04 0.96
N GLU A 382 -21.64 15.71 1.08
CA GLU A 382 -22.82 15.04 1.64
C GLU A 382 -22.71 14.81 3.16
N ALA A 383 -21.51 15.00 3.76
CA ALA A 383 -21.26 14.78 5.19
C ALA A 383 -21.29 16.06 6.05
N LEU A 384 -21.72 17.19 5.49
CA LEU A 384 -22.03 18.43 6.26
C LEU A 384 -23.53 18.55 6.37
N PRO A 385 -24.10 18.35 7.60
CA PRO A 385 -25.49 18.71 7.87
C PRO A 385 -25.70 20.21 7.80
#